data_a256ff3ac26fee55dd567454d98762c3
#
_entry.id   a256ff3ac26fee55dd567454d98762c3
#
_cell.length_a   1.000
_cell.length_b   1.000
_cell.length_c   1.000
_cell.angle_alpha   90.00
_cell.angle_beta   90.00
_cell.angle_gamma   90.00
#
_symmetry.space_group_name_H-M   'P 1'
#
loop_
_entity.id
_entity.type
_entity.pdbx_description
1 polymer ?
#
loop_
_entity_poly.entity_id
_entity_poly.type
_entity_poly.pdbx_seq_one_letter_code
_entity_poly.pdbx_strand_id
1 'polypeptide(L)'
;MALTSLMVANRGEIAIRILRAASDLGLRGVAIHSEDDARGLHVLRADTALALTGTGASAYLDAEQIVARALEAGCDGVHPGYGFLSESADFARRCRAAGLVFVGPSVETLERLGDKAQARALAEELGVPILRGTPRGASVDEVRDFLGSLGEGGALLIKAVSGGGGRGMRRVTSADEVENAYARCASEAERYFGGGDLYAEEWMPEARHIEVQVAGDGESVMHFWERECTLQRRHQKVVEVAPSPTLDPLVRERLLDAALRMASGLDYLGLGTFEFLVPSGQNPDGAFAFMEANPRLQVEHTVTEEITGVDLVALQLELADGRSLADLGLSPGKPVPTRGYAVQVRINMETMAKDGSPRPASGTLSVFEPPSGPGIRVDHHAYAGFKSNPNFDGLLGKVIAHSSSDVYEKALDRAYRA
;
A
#
# COMPACT_ATOMS: atom_id res chain seq x y z
N MET A 1 -22.54 -9.28 -13.69
CA MET A 1 -22.93 -10.51 -12.95
C MET A 1 -22.57 -10.26 -11.50
N ALA A 2 -23.45 -10.57 -10.58
CA ALA A 2 -23.16 -10.40 -9.16
C ALA A 2 -22.05 -11.36 -8.73
N LEU A 3 -21.11 -10.88 -7.92
CA LEU A 3 -20.07 -11.74 -7.32
C LEU A 3 -20.73 -12.73 -6.35
N THR A 4 -20.44 -14.00 -6.51
CA THR A 4 -20.86 -15.09 -5.60
C THR A 4 -19.67 -15.87 -5.05
N SER A 5 -18.53 -15.77 -5.72
CA SER A 5 -17.29 -16.48 -5.39
C SER A 5 -16.04 -15.67 -5.71
N LEU A 6 -15.09 -15.67 -4.80
CA LEU A 6 -13.91 -14.85 -4.85
C LEU A 6 -12.65 -15.69 -4.64
N MET A 7 -11.72 -15.66 -5.59
CA MET A 7 -10.36 -16.11 -5.34
C MET A 7 -9.52 -15.00 -4.70
N VAL A 8 -8.84 -15.31 -3.61
CA VAL A 8 -7.87 -14.44 -2.98
C VAL A 8 -6.48 -14.77 -3.49
N ALA A 9 -5.97 -13.94 -4.42
CA ALA A 9 -4.66 -14.09 -5.05
C ALA A 9 -3.55 -13.53 -4.16
N ASN A 10 -3.54 -13.94 -2.90
CA ASN A 10 -2.60 -13.48 -1.88
C ASN A 10 -2.49 -14.50 -0.74
N ARG A 11 -1.68 -14.21 0.26
CA ARG A 11 -1.42 -15.05 1.44
C ARG A 11 -1.41 -14.23 2.74
N GLY A 12 -1.19 -14.95 3.83
CA GLY A 12 -0.92 -14.31 5.13
C GLY A 12 -2.14 -13.59 5.72
N GLU A 13 -1.87 -12.49 6.42
CA GLU A 13 -2.91 -11.78 7.16
C GLU A 13 -3.92 -11.12 6.21
N ILE A 14 -3.45 -10.60 5.06
CA ILE A 14 -4.35 -9.93 4.11
C ILE A 14 -5.29 -10.92 3.42
N ALA A 15 -4.84 -12.13 3.12
CA ALA A 15 -5.72 -13.16 2.57
C ALA A 15 -6.83 -13.52 3.58
N ILE A 16 -6.50 -13.64 4.87
CA ILE A 16 -7.48 -13.89 5.93
C ILE A 16 -8.46 -12.70 6.04
N ARG A 17 -7.95 -11.46 5.94
CA ARG A 17 -8.77 -10.24 6.00
C ARG A 17 -9.79 -10.19 4.86
N ILE A 18 -9.36 -10.53 3.64
CA ILE A 18 -10.21 -10.54 2.45
C ILE A 18 -11.24 -11.69 2.55
N LEU A 19 -10.81 -12.90 2.95
CA LEU A 19 -11.71 -14.03 3.14
C LEU A 19 -12.80 -13.73 4.17
N ARG A 20 -12.48 -13.00 5.24
CA ARG A 20 -13.46 -12.55 6.24
C ARG A 20 -14.50 -11.62 5.61
N ALA A 21 -14.06 -10.58 4.89
CA ALA A 21 -14.99 -9.67 4.22
C ALA A 21 -15.86 -10.40 3.17
N ALA A 22 -15.28 -11.33 2.42
CA ALA A 22 -16.02 -12.16 1.48
C ALA A 22 -17.11 -12.98 2.19
N SER A 23 -16.78 -13.62 3.31
CA SER A 23 -17.74 -14.37 4.14
C SER A 23 -18.85 -13.49 4.69
N ASP A 24 -18.53 -12.28 5.19
CA ASP A 24 -19.50 -11.32 5.72
C ASP A 24 -20.47 -10.83 4.63
N LEU A 25 -20.05 -10.81 3.38
CA LEU A 25 -20.87 -10.51 2.20
C LEU A 25 -21.55 -11.76 1.59
N GLY A 26 -21.38 -12.93 2.18
CA GLY A 26 -21.95 -14.19 1.67
C GLY A 26 -21.28 -14.76 0.43
N LEU A 27 -20.06 -14.31 0.11
CA LEU A 27 -19.27 -14.81 -1.02
C LEU A 27 -18.51 -16.07 -0.61
N ARG A 28 -18.44 -17.05 -1.50
CA ARG A 28 -17.57 -18.22 -1.32
C ARG A 28 -16.10 -17.79 -1.49
N GLY A 29 -15.29 -17.96 -0.46
CA GLY A 29 -13.88 -17.59 -0.43
C GLY A 29 -12.95 -18.73 -0.84
N VAL A 30 -12.16 -18.53 -1.88
CA VAL A 30 -11.17 -19.50 -2.38
C VAL A 30 -9.76 -18.93 -2.14
N ALA A 31 -8.94 -19.68 -1.38
CA ALA A 31 -7.53 -19.34 -1.19
C ALA A 31 -6.64 -20.07 -2.21
N ILE A 32 -5.47 -19.50 -2.47
CA ILE A 32 -4.36 -20.18 -3.14
C ILE A 32 -3.16 -20.28 -2.20
N HIS A 33 -2.29 -21.26 -2.43
CA HIS A 33 -1.05 -21.38 -1.68
C HIS A 33 0.05 -22.01 -2.54
N SER A 34 1.31 -21.58 -2.33
CA SER A 34 2.48 -22.29 -2.86
C SER A 34 2.68 -23.64 -2.14
N GLU A 35 3.51 -24.51 -2.69
CA GLU A 35 3.78 -25.85 -2.11
C GLU A 35 4.32 -25.76 -0.68
N ASP A 36 5.11 -24.75 -0.38
CA ASP A 36 5.73 -24.51 0.93
C ASP A 36 4.87 -23.65 1.89
N ASP A 37 3.66 -23.25 1.48
CA ASP A 37 2.70 -22.47 2.32
C ASP A 37 1.36 -23.22 2.55
N ALA A 38 1.31 -24.50 2.26
CA ALA A 38 0.09 -25.33 2.40
C ALA A 38 -0.49 -25.38 3.83
N ARG A 39 0.30 -24.99 4.84
CA ARG A 39 -0.14 -24.89 6.24
C ARG A 39 -0.42 -23.47 6.68
N GLY A 40 -0.44 -22.51 5.75
CA GLY A 40 -0.77 -21.11 6.02
C GLY A 40 -2.18 -21.01 6.62
N LEU A 41 -2.36 -20.10 7.60
CA LEU A 41 -3.66 -19.95 8.27
C LEU A 41 -4.77 -19.53 7.29
N HIS A 42 -4.44 -18.79 6.24
CA HIS A 42 -5.39 -18.42 5.19
C HIS A 42 -5.97 -19.62 4.45
N VAL A 43 -5.18 -20.69 4.26
CA VAL A 43 -5.63 -21.96 3.68
C VAL A 43 -6.73 -22.62 4.52
N LEU A 44 -6.57 -22.55 5.86
CA LEU A 44 -7.53 -23.12 6.82
C LEU A 44 -8.78 -22.23 7.02
N ARG A 45 -8.75 -20.99 6.56
CA ARG A 45 -9.85 -20.01 6.72
C ARG A 45 -10.70 -19.86 5.48
N ALA A 46 -10.29 -20.44 4.36
CA ALA A 46 -11.04 -20.42 3.11
C ALA A 46 -12.05 -21.57 3.05
N ASP A 47 -13.12 -21.40 2.28
CA ASP A 47 -14.07 -22.48 1.96
C ASP A 47 -13.42 -23.55 1.08
N THR A 48 -12.51 -23.14 0.22
CA THR A 48 -11.71 -24.02 -0.65
C THR A 48 -10.30 -23.44 -0.79
N ALA A 49 -9.29 -24.29 -0.89
CA ALA A 49 -7.93 -23.87 -1.17
C ALA A 49 -7.31 -24.69 -2.29
N LEU A 50 -6.57 -24.02 -3.17
CA LEU A 50 -5.91 -24.64 -4.32
C LEU A 50 -4.39 -24.41 -4.26
N ALA A 51 -3.63 -25.47 -4.57
CA ALA A 51 -2.19 -25.39 -4.65
C ALA A 51 -1.75 -24.72 -5.96
N LEU A 52 -0.77 -23.82 -5.84
CA LEU A 52 0.04 -23.36 -6.95
C LEU A 52 1.27 -24.26 -7.09
N THR A 53 1.74 -24.46 -8.31
CA THR A 53 3.02 -25.10 -8.58
C THR A 53 4.15 -24.13 -8.23
N GLY A 54 5.15 -24.62 -7.51
CA GLY A 54 6.30 -23.81 -7.11
C GLY A 54 6.25 -23.38 -5.65
N THR A 55 7.34 -22.74 -5.21
CA THR A 55 7.57 -22.35 -3.82
C THR A 55 7.84 -20.86 -3.68
N GLY A 56 7.58 -20.33 -2.48
CA GLY A 56 7.85 -18.95 -2.13
C GLY A 56 7.05 -17.92 -2.92
N ALA A 57 7.54 -16.68 -2.92
CA ALA A 57 6.86 -15.53 -3.53
C ALA A 57 6.65 -15.67 -5.05
N SER A 58 7.55 -16.38 -5.74
CA SER A 58 7.46 -16.56 -7.20
C SER A 58 6.20 -17.30 -7.66
N ALA A 59 5.68 -18.22 -6.86
CA ALA A 59 4.42 -18.92 -7.18
C ALA A 59 3.22 -17.94 -7.23
N TYR A 60 3.22 -16.92 -6.39
CA TYR A 60 2.18 -15.88 -6.36
C TYR A 60 2.36 -14.78 -7.43
N LEU A 61 3.41 -14.85 -8.25
CA LEU A 61 3.66 -13.95 -9.39
C LEU A 61 3.29 -14.58 -10.73
N ASP A 62 2.84 -15.84 -10.75
CA ASP A 62 2.39 -16.53 -11.95
C ASP A 62 0.91 -16.19 -12.24
N ALA A 63 0.72 -15.11 -12.99
CA ALA A 63 -0.60 -14.61 -13.34
C ALA A 63 -1.44 -15.62 -14.12
N GLU A 64 -0.81 -16.40 -15.03
CA GLU A 64 -1.50 -17.38 -15.85
C GLU A 64 -2.02 -18.53 -15.00
N GLN A 65 -1.19 -19.06 -14.12
CA GLN A 65 -1.58 -20.13 -13.19
C GLN A 65 -2.72 -19.68 -12.26
N ILE A 66 -2.63 -18.44 -11.71
CA ILE A 66 -3.66 -17.93 -10.79
C ILE A 66 -5.01 -17.80 -11.51
N VAL A 67 -5.03 -17.26 -12.73
CA VAL A 67 -6.26 -17.16 -13.53
C VAL A 67 -6.83 -18.57 -13.83
N ALA A 68 -5.98 -19.51 -14.21
CA ALA A 68 -6.40 -20.89 -14.46
C ALA A 68 -7.03 -21.53 -13.21
N ARG A 69 -6.44 -21.33 -12.03
CA ARG A 69 -6.98 -21.81 -10.76
C ARG A 69 -8.31 -21.14 -10.37
N ALA A 70 -8.47 -19.86 -10.68
CA ALA A 70 -9.73 -19.15 -10.45
C ALA A 70 -10.87 -19.76 -11.29
N LEU A 71 -10.61 -20.01 -12.58
CA LEU A 71 -11.56 -20.66 -13.47
C LEU A 71 -11.87 -22.11 -13.05
N GLU A 72 -10.85 -22.89 -12.67
CA GLU A 72 -10.99 -24.25 -12.15
C GLU A 72 -11.91 -24.29 -10.92
N ALA A 73 -11.74 -23.33 -10.02
CA ALA A 73 -12.57 -23.20 -8.82
C ALA A 73 -13.97 -22.65 -9.09
N GLY A 74 -14.27 -22.20 -10.32
CA GLY A 74 -15.53 -21.53 -10.66
C GLY A 74 -15.71 -20.23 -9.89
N CYS A 75 -14.65 -19.43 -9.77
CA CYS A 75 -14.73 -18.09 -9.18
C CYS A 75 -15.25 -17.07 -10.19
N ASP A 76 -15.98 -16.06 -9.69
CA ASP A 76 -16.47 -14.92 -10.47
C ASP A 76 -15.47 -13.78 -10.45
N GLY A 77 -14.66 -13.68 -9.40
CA GLY A 77 -13.70 -12.61 -9.21
C GLY A 77 -12.40 -13.04 -8.54
N VAL A 78 -11.41 -12.14 -8.64
CA VAL A 78 -10.09 -12.31 -8.06
C VAL A 78 -9.71 -11.04 -7.29
N HIS A 79 -9.35 -11.17 -6.03
CA HIS A 79 -8.83 -10.10 -5.18
C HIS A 79 -7.33 -10.25 -4.99
N PRO A 80 -6.51 -9.33 -5.48
CA PRO A 80 -5.05 -9.44 -5.40
C PRO A 80 -4.47 -9.03 -4.04
N GLY A 81 -5.23 -8.40 -3.16
CA GLY A 81 -4.76 -7.85 -1.89
C GLY A 81 -3.79 -6.69 -2.08
N TYR A 82 -2.60 -6.79 -1.47
CA TYR A 82 -1.47 -5.90 -1.66
C TYR A 82 -0.17 -6.69 -1.91
N GLY A 83 0.84 -6.05 -2.54
CA GLY A 83 2.04 -6.75 -3.02
C GLY A 83 1.73 -7.72 -4.17
N PHE A 84 2.65 -8.61 -4.50
CA PHE A 84 2.55 -9.57 -5.61
C PHE A 84 2.00 -8.94 -6.89
N LEU A 85 0.84 -9.37 -7.35
CA LEU A 85 0.20 -8.91 -8.59
C LEU A 85 -0.83 -7.78 -8.41
N SER A 86 -0.92 -7.19 -7.21
CA SER A 86 -1.96 -6.18 -6.92
C SER A 86 -1.87 -4.90 -7.76
N GLU A 87 -0.69 -4.56 -8.26
CA GLU A 87 -0.45 -3.41 -9.14
C GLU A 87 -0.15 -3.82 -10.59
N SER A 88 -0.35 -5.11 -10.93
CA SER A 88 -0.08 -5.63 -12.27
C SER A 88 -1.24 -5.38 -13.23
N ALA A 89 -1.06 -4.43 -14.15
CA ALA A 89 -2.01 -4.20 -15.24
C ALA A 89 -2.18 -5.43 -16.15
N ASP A 90 -1.12 -6.22 -16.37
CA ASP A 90 -1.19 -7.47 -17.14
C ASP A 90 -2.08 -8.50 -16.44
N PHE A 91 -1.95 -8.66 -15.14
CA PHE A 91 -2.80 -9.56 -14.38
C PHE A 91 -4.29 -9.15 -14.41
N ALA A 92 -4.56 -7.85 -14.22
CA ALA A 92 -5.92 -7.31 -14.33
C ALA A 92 -6.51 -7.56 -15.74
N ARG A 93 -5.71 -7.39 -16.80
CA ARG A 93 -6.11 -7.64 -18.20
C ARG A 93 -6.42 -9.13 -18.41
N ARG A 94 -5.59 -10.05 -17.90
CA ARG A 94 -5.81 -11.49 -17.98
C ARG A 94 -7.09 -11.93 -17.25
N CYS A 95 -7.33 -11.40 -16.05
CA CYS A 95 -8.58 -11.67 -15.32
C CYS A 95 -9.79 -11.25 -16.15
N ARG A 96 -9.81 -10.01 -16.69
CA ARG A 96 -10.91 -9.52 -17.53
C ARG A 96 -11.09 -10.33 -18.79
N ALA A 97 -10.00 -10.69 -19.49
CA ALA A 97 -10.05 -11.52 -20.69
C ALA A 97 -10.61 -12.94 -20.42
N ALA A 98 -10.44 -13.44 -19.20
CA ALA A 98 -11.00 -14.71 -18.73
C ALA A 98 -12.44 -14.59 -18.18
N GLY A 99 -13.05 -13.41 -18.21
CA GLY A 99 -14.39 -13.16 -17.68
C GLY A 99 -14.46 -13.03 -16.16
N LEU A 100 -13.32 -12.87 -15.49
CA LEU A 100 -13.23 -12.69 -14.04
C LEU A 100 -13.24 -11.19 -13.68
N VAL A 101 -13.95 -10.84 -12.62
CA VAL A 101 -13.87 -9.51 -12.02
C VAL A 101 -12.53 -9.36 -11.31
N PHE A 102 -11.70 -8.41 -11.73
CA PHE A 102 -10.50 -8.01 -10.99
C PHE A 102 -10.92 -6.99 -9.91
N VAL A 103 -10.73 -7.34 -8.64
CA VAL A 103 -11.08 -6.45 -7.51
C VAL A 103 -9.97 -5.42 -7.33
N GLY A 104 -10.13 -4.30 -7.99
CA GLY A 104 -9.14 -3.22 -8.05
C GLY A 104 -9.46 -2.20 -9.14
N PRO A 105 -8.55 -1.25 -9.38
CA PRO A 105 -8.72 -0.22 -10.39
C PRO A 105 -8.75 -0.76 -11.83
N SER A 106 -9.02 0.14 -12.77
CA SER A 106 -8.97 -0.17 -14.21
C SER A 106 -7.54 -0.51 -14.65
N VAL A 107 -7.41 -1.21 -15.77
CA VAL A 107 -6.10 -1.52 -16.37
C VAL A 107 -5.35 -0.22 -16.67
N GLU A 108 -6.05 0.76 -17.20
CA GLU A 108 -5.54 2.08 -17.56
C GLU A 108 -5.04 2.84 -16.33
N THR A 109 -5.78 2.79 -15.22
CA THR A 109 -5.36 3.38 -13.95
C THR A 109 -4.11 2.69 -13.39
N LEU A 110 -4.06 1.35 -13.44
CA LEU A 110 -2.87 0.59 -13.03
C LEU A 110 -1.64 0.92 -13.87
N GLU A 111 -1.77 1.09 -15.18
CA GLU A 111 -0.68 1.48 -16.07
C GLU A 111 -0.18 2.90 -15.78
N ARG A 112 -1.12 3.88 -15.64
CA ARG A 112 -0.77 5.28 -15.38
C ARG A 112 -0.13 5.49 -14.01
N LEU A 113 -0.62 4.84 -12.97
CA LEU A 113 -0.10 5.02 -11.59
C LEU A 113 1.08 4.10 -11.27
N GLY A 114 1.21 2.97 -11.96
CA GLY A 114 2.35 2.06 -11.84
C GLY A 114 3.65 2.63 -12.40
N ASP A 115 3.58 3.60 -13.31
CA ASP A 115 4.72 4.35 -13.82
C ASP A 115 4.84 5.69 -13.07
N LYS A 116 5.90 5.83 -12.25
CA LYS A 116 6.11 7.03 -11.41
C LYS A 116 6.21 8.32 -12.22
N ALA A 117 6.75 8.27 -13.44
CA ALA A 117 6.85 9.46 -14.29
C ALA A 117 5.47 9.87 -14.81
N GLN A 118 4.61 8.91 -15.19
CA GLN A 118 3.24 9.20 -15.61
C GLN A 118 2.39 9.71 -14.44
N ALA A 119 2.53 9.13 -13.25
CA ALA A 119 1.83 9.59 -12.06
C ALA A 119 2.22 11.04 -11.68
N ARG A 120 3.51 11.39 -11.81
CA ARG A 120 3.99 12.78 -11.60
C ARG A 120 3.45 13.73 -12.67
N ALA A 121 3.48 13.33 -13.95
CA ALA A 121 2.93 14.15 -15.03
C ALA A 121 1.43 14.42 -14.83
N LEU A 122 0.67 13.40 -14.40
CA LEU A 122 -0.74 13.57 -14.04
C LEU A 122 -0.92 14.56 -12.86
N ALA A 123 -0.08 14.46 -11.83
CA ALA A 123 -0.12 15.38 -10.69
C ALA A 123 0.11 16.83 -11.16
N GLU A 124 1.11 17.04 -12.01
CA GLU A 124 1.43 18.36 -12.57
C GLU A 124 0.28 18.91 -13.45
N GLU A 125 -0.29 18.08 -14.34
CA GLU A 125 -1.44 18.41 -15.17
C GLU A 125 -2.66 18.87 -14.34
N LEU A 126 -2.88 18.20 -13.22
CA LEU A 126 -4.00 18.49 -12.31
C LEU A 126 -3.66 19.58 -11.26
N GLY A 127 -2.50 20.23 -11.37
CA GLY A 127 -2.06 21.28 -10.45
C GLY A 127 -1.79 20.78 -9.02
N VAL A 128 -1.46 19.50 -8.86
CA VAL A 128 -1.01 18.93 -7.59
C VAL A 128 0.50 19.16 -7.45
N PRO A 129 0.98 19.76 -6.35
CA PRO A 129 2.40 20.05 -6.18
C PRO A 129 3.24 18.78 -6.20
N ILE A 130 4.36 18.81 -6.93
CA ILE A 130 5.39 17.77 -6.99
C ILE A 130 6.74 18.32 -6.57
N LEU A 131 7.67 17.48 -6.16
CA LEU A 131 9.07 17.87 -5.96
C LEU A 131 9.71 18.22 -7.31
N ARG A 132 10.67 19.15 -7.32
CA ARG A 132 11.50 19.39 -8.50
C ARG A 132 12.22 18.09 -8.89
N GLY A 133 12.40 17.86 -10.17
CA GLY A 133 13.04 16.62 -10.62
C GLY A 133 13.44 16.64 -12.08
N THR A 134 14.16 15.61 -12.49
CA THR A 134 14.54 15.37 -13.87
C THR A 134 13.46 14.59 -14.63
N PRO A 135 13.46 14.63 -15.97
CA PRO A 135 12.67 13.71 -16.77
C PRO A 135 13.05 12.23 -16.53
N ARG A 136 12.17 11.33 -16.97
CA ARG A 136 12.46 9.89 -17.04
C ARG A 136 13.66 9.61 -17.93
N GLY A 137 14.51 8.68 -17.52
CA GLY A 137 15.69 8.27 -18.28
C GLY A 137 16.81 9.32 -18.30
N ALA A 138 16.82 10.23 -17.33
CA ALA A 138 17.86 11.24 -17.21
C ALA A 138 19.26 10.60 -17.13
N SER A 139 20.18 11.14 -17.88
CA SER A 139 21.59 10.73 -17.88
C SER A 139 22.29 11.15 -16.57
N VAL A 140 23.47 10.56 -16.33
CA VAL A 140 24.32 10.94 -15.18
C VAL A 140 24.64 12.44 -15.18
N ASP A 141 24.89 13.03 -16.36
CA ASP A 141 25.21 14.44 -16.47
C ASP A 141 24.00 15.32 -16.17
N GLU A 142 22.80 14.98 -16.67
CA GLU A 142 21.56 15.68 -16.33
C GLU A 142 21.24 15.62 -14.83
N VAL A 143 21.49 14.48 -14.17
CA VAL A 143 21.34 14.35 -12.72
C VAL A 143 22.37 15.23 -11.98
N ARG A 144 23.60 15.30 -12.48
CA ARG A 144 24.64 16.16 -11.89
C ARG A 144 24.30 17.64 -12.04
N ASP A 145 23.82 18.05 -13.22
CA ASP A 145 23.39 19.44 -13.47
C ASP A 145 22.18 19.78 -12.60
N PHE A 146 21.24 18.85 -12.45
CA PHE A 146 20.10 19.04 -11.57
C PHE A 146 20.53 19.25 -10.11
N LEU A 147 21.48 18.43 -9.60
CA LEU A 147 22.03 18.64 -8.26
C LEU A 147 22.64 20.04 -8.10
N GLY A 148 23.43 20.49 -9.11
CA GLY A 148 23.99 21.84 -9.13
C GLY A 148 22.92 22.95 -9.09
N SER A 149 21.76 22.72 -9.71
CA SER A 149 20.63 23.65 -9.74
C SER A 149 19.90 23.81 -8.40
N LEU A 150 20.10 22.88 -7.46
CA LEU A 150 19.48 22.92 -6.13
C LEU A 150 20.18 23.88 -5.16
N GLY A 151 21.35 24.38 -5.54
CA GLY A 151 22.13 25.35 -4.73
C GLY A 151 22.96 24.68 -3.62
N GLU A 152 23.60 25.52 -2.81
CA GLU A 152 24.48 25.06 -1.73
C GLU A 152 23.67 24.31 -0.66
N GLY A 153 24.13 23.10 -0.28
CA GLY A 153 23.44 22.23 0.66
C GLY A 153 22.26 21.46 0.07
N GLY A 154 21.96 21.63 -1.23
CA GLY A 154 20.94 20.85 -1.93
C GLY A 154 21.28 19.37 -1.96
N ALA A 155 20.26 18.53 -1.96
CA ALA A 155 20.38 17.09 -2.10
C ALA A 155 19.29 16.56 -3.03
N LEU A 156 19.54 15.44 -3.67
CA LEU A 156 18.56 14.76 -4.50
C LEU A 156 18.46 13.28 -4.15
N LEU A 157 17.39 12.67 -4.61
CA LEU A 157 17.15 11.24 -4.54
C LEU A 157 17.08 10.68 -5.96
N ILE A 158 18.03 9.81 -6.34
CA ILE A 158 17.94 9.05 -7.59
C ILE A 158 16.99 7.89 -7.36
N LYS A 159 16.04 7.67 -8.27
CA LYS A 159 15.00 6.65 -8.16
C LYS A 159 14.86 5.85 -9.45
N ALA A 160 14.59 4.56 -9.32
CA ALA A 160 14.12 3.75 -10.45
C ALA A 160 12.67 4.13 -10.80
N VAL A 161 12.37 4.26 -12.08
CA VAL A 161 11.02 4.56 -12.59
C VAL A 161 10.04 3.47 -12.17
N SER A 162 10.43 2.21 -12.34
CA SER A 162 9.64 1.03 -11.94
C SER A 162 10.00 0.53 -10.54
N GLY A 163 10.35 1.42 -9.61
CA GLY A 163 10.81 1.07 -8.27
C GLY A 163 9.70 1.12 -7.21
N GLY A 164 9.84 0.31 -6.15
CA GLY A 164 8.94 0.30 -5.00
C GLY A 164 9.59 -0.22 -3.72
N GLY A 165 8.96 0.01 -2.56
CA GLY A 165 9.43 -0.52 -1.28
C GLY A 165 10.81 -0.03 -0.84
N GLY A 166 11.25 1.16 -1.27
CA GLY A 166 12.55 1.74 -0.90
C GLY A 166 13.75 1.15 -1.64
N ARG A 167 13.56 0.27 -2.63
CA ARG A 167 14.63 -0.30 -3.46
C ARG A 167 14.88 0.55 -4.70
N GLY A 168 16.11 0.52 -5.21
CA GLY A 168 16.50 1.32 -6.38
C GLY A 168 16.50 2.82 -6.10
N MET A 169 16.77 3.25 -4.86
CA MET A 169 16.84 4.65 -4.47
C MET A 169 18.16 4.96 -3.76
N ARG A 170 18.75 6.12 -4.08
CA ARG A 170 19.97 6.63 -3.43
C ARG A 170 19.90 8.13 -3.25
N ARG A 171 20.13 8.58 -2.02
CA ARG A 171 20.34 10.00 -1.73
C ARG A 171 21.75 10.40 -2.14
N VAL A 172 21.85 11.57 -2.75
CA VAL A 172 23.12 12.16 -3.23
C VAL A 172 23.18 13.60 -2.73
N THR A 173 24.35 13.96 -2.18
CA THR A 173 24.61 15.29 -1.59
C THR A 173 25.78 16.01 -2.25
N SER A 174 26.56 15.30 -3.07
CA SER A 174 27.71 15.88 -3.79
C SER A 174 27.80 15.35 -5.22
N ALA A 175 28.38 16.16 -6.11
CA ALA A 175 28.54 15.78 -7.52
C ALA A 175 29.41 14.53 -7.72
N ASP A 176 30.37 14.30 -6.82
CA ASP A 176 31.27 13.15 -6.87
C ASP A 176 30.56 11.81 -6.58
N GLU A 177 29.41 11.87 -5.87
CA GLU A 177 28.62 10.67 -5.54
C GLU A 177 27.68 10.24 -6.67
N VAL A 178 27.33 11.17 -7.61
CA VAL A 178 26.26 10.96 -8.60
C VAL A 178 26.50 9.71 -9.44
N GLU A 179 27.68 9.55 -10.01
CA GLU A 179 27.99 8.46 -10.94
C GLU A 179 27.87 7.08 -10.25
N ASN A 180 28.43 6.95 -9.04
CA ASN A 180 28.36 5.70 -8.28
C ASN A 180 26.92 5.39 -7.84
N ALA A 181 26.20 6.39 -7.32
CA ALA A 181 24.82 6.24 -6.90
C ALA A 181 23.91 5.85 -8.08
N TYR A 182 24.09 6.50 -9.22
CA TYR A 182 23.35 6.22 -10.45
C TYR A 182 23.58 4.78 -10.93
N ALA A 183 24.85 4.36 -11.07
CA ALA A 183 25.18 3.01 -11.51
C ALA A 183 24.60 1.92 -10.60
N ARG A 184 24.63 2.14 -9.29
CA ARG A 184 24.04 1.21 -8.31
C ARG A 184 22.51 1.18 -8.40
N CYS A 185 21.84 2.33 -8.55
CA CYS A 185 20.40 2.38 -8.75
C CYS A 185 19.98 1.68 -10.05
N ALA A 186 20.71 1.89 -11.15
CA ALA A 186 20.44 1.24 -12.44
C ALA A 186 20.57 -0.28 -12.34
N SER A 187 21.66 -0.77 -11.72
CA SER A 187 21.87 -2.21 -11.50
C SER A 187 20.78 -2.86 -10.64
N GLU A 188 20.33 -2.18 -9.60
CA GLU A 188 19.21 -2.65 -8.76
C GLU A 188 17.89 -2.62 -9.53
N ALA A 189 17.63 -1.57 -10.31
CA ALA A 189 16.42 -1.42 -11.11
C ALA A 189 16.31 -2.55 -12.15
N GLU A 190 17.38 -2.82 -12.87
CA GLU A 190 17.43 -3.92 -13.84
C GLU A 190 17.20 -5.29 -13.18
N ARG A 191 17.87 -5.54 -12.04
CA ARG A 191 17.80 -6.82 -11.35
C ARG A 191 16.43 -7.12 -10.73
N TYR A 192 15.75 -6.10 -10.16
CA TYR A 192 14.53 -6.30 -9.40
C TYR A 192 13.26 -5.98 -10.17
N PHE A 193 13.34 -5.12 -11.18
CA PHE A 193 12.18 -4.57 -11.89
C PHE A 193 12.24 -4.76 -13.41
N GLY A 194 13.36 -5.29 -13.95
CA GLY A 194 13.51 -5.56 -15.39
C GLY A 194 13.66 -4.32 -16.26
N GLY A 195 14.04 -3.17 -15.68
CA GLY A 195 14.26 -1.92 -16.40
C GLY A 195 15.17 -0.98 -15.64
N GLY A 196 16.14 -0.36 -16.33
CA GLY A 196 17.18 0.49 -15.75
C GLY A 196 16.91 1.99 -15.80
N ASP A 197 15.74 2.43 -16.27
CA ASP A 197 15.40 3.85 -16.35
C ASP A 197 15.34 4.50 -14.97
N LEU A 198 16.08 5.59 -14.83
CA LEU A 198 16.15 6.36 -13.59
C LEU A 198 15.68 7.80 -13.81
N TYR A 199 15.34 8.45 -12.72
CA TYR A 199 15.12 9.89 -12.62
C TYR A 199 15.61 10.38 -11.26
N ALA A 200 15.75 11.69 -11.09
CA ALA A 200 16.13 12.30 -9.83
C ALA A 200 15.07 13.27 -9.36
N GLU A 201 14.86 13.33 -8.05
CA GLU A 201 14.00 14.30 -7.38
C GLU A 201 14.77 15.04 -6.30
N GLU A 202 14.41 16.29 -6.08
CA GLU A 202 14.88 17.07 -4.94
C GLU A 202 14.58 16.31 -3.63
N TRP A 203 15.55 16.27 -2.73
CA TRP A 203 15.37 15.66 -1.42
C TRP A 203 14.72 16.66 -0.48
N MET A 204 13.53 16.32 0.05
CA MET A 204 12.90 17.08 1.13
C MET A 204 13.40 16.54 2.48
N PRO A 205 14.23 17.30 3.21
CA PRO A 205 14.71 16.86 4.52
C PRO A 205 13.54 16.86 5.53
N GLU A 206 13.64 15.96 6.52
CA GLU A 206 12.68 15.89 7.64
C GLU A 206 11.20 15.92 7.20
N ALA A 207 10.90 15.29 6.07
CA ALA A 207 9.54 15.22 5.56
C ALA A 207 8.68 14.26 6.40
N ARG A 208 7.45 14.68 6.68
CA ARG A 208 6.38 13.78 7.14
C ARG A 208 5.79 13.07 5.94
N HIS A 209 5.46 11.80 6.13
CA HIS A 209 4.78 10.98 5.14
C HIS A 209 3.28 10.92 5.47
N ILE A 210 2.50 11.63 4.70
CA ILE A 210 1.04 11.67 4.84
C ILE A 210 0.42 11.06 3.59
N GLU A 211 -0.58 10.22 3.79
CA GLU A 211 -1.28 9.56 2.68
C GLU A 211 -2.79 9.70 2.82
N VAL A 212 -3.49 9.77 1.70
CA VAL A 212 -4.95 9.92 1.67
C VAL A 212 -5.59 8.67 1.09
N GLN A 213 -6.49 8.05 1.86
CA GLN A 213 -7.32 6.95 1.40
C GLN A 213 -8.43 7.46 0.50
N VAL A 214 -8.57 6.92 -0.70
CA VAL A 214 -9.69 7.21 -1.60
C VAL A 214 -10.45 5.94 -1.97
N ALA A 215 -11.71 6.14 -2.36
CA ALA A 215 -12.52 5.15 -3.06
C ALA A 215 -13.26 5.83 -4.21
N GLY A 216 -13.47 5.08 -5.29
CA GLY A 216 -14.25 5.53 -6.44
C GLY A 216 -15.07 4.41 -7.05
N ASP A 217 -16.16 4.77 -7.70
CA ASP A 217 -17.06 3.85 -8.41
C ASP A 217 -16.95 3.98 -9.95
N GLY A 218 -15.95 4.73 -10.43
CA GLY A 218 -15.73 5.03 -11.85
C GLY A 218 -16.42 6.31 -12.33
N GLU A 219 -17.36 6.86 -11.58
CA GLU A 219 -18.08 8.12 -11.88
C GLU A 219 -17.84 9.16 -10.78
N SER A 220 -17.78 8.71 -9.55
CA SER A 220 -17.62 9.53 -8.36
C SER A 220 -16.46 9.03 -7.52
N VAL A 221 -15.81 9.95 -6.79
CA VAL A 221 -14.72 9.64 -5.86
C VAL A 221 -14.95 10.30 -4.52
N MET A 222 -14.45 9.67 -3.46
CA MET A 222 -14.44 10.25 -2.13
C MET A 222 -13.18 9.86 -1.36
N HIS A 223 -12.84 10.62 -0.32
CA HIS A 223 -11.75 10.29 0.59
C HIS A 223 -12.27 9.71 1.91
N PHE A 224 -11.40 8.93 2.56
CA PHE A 224 -11.61 8.36 3.90
C PHE A 224 -10.54 8.86 4.88
N TRP A 225 -10.23 10.15 4.76
CA TRP A 225 -9.21 10.87 5.54
C TRP A 225 -7.78 10.43 5.24
N GLU A 226 -6.88 11.08 5.95
CA GLU A 226 -5.45 10.81 5.84
C GLU A 226 -4.96 9.87 6.93
N ARG A 227 -3.82 9.27 6.64
CA ARG A 227 -2.96 8.53 7.58
C ARG A 227 -1.58 9.17 7.63
N GLU A 228 -0.95 9.11 8.78
CA GLU A 228 0.45 9.48 8.92
C GLU A 228 1.31 8.23 9.06
N CYS A 229 2.31 8.11 8.18
CA CYS A 229 3.22 6.97 8.06
C CYS A 229 4.69 7.40 8.20
N THR A 230 4.95 8.46 8.94
CA THR A 230 6.29 9.06 9.11
C THR A 230 7.27 8.16 9.85
N LEU A 231 6.76 7.30 10.77
CA LEU A 231 7.60 6.39 11.54
C LEU A 231 7.97 5.17 10.68
N GLN A 232 9.16 5.25 10.12
CA GLN A 232 9.70 4.25 9.20
C GLN A 232 11.07 3.77 9.67
N ARG A 233 11.41 2.55 9.29
CA ARG A 233 12.74 1.99 9.44
C ARG A 233 13.25 1.58 8.07
N ARG A 234 14.33 2.23 7.57
CA ARG A 234 14.88 2.01 6.23
C ARG A 234 13.82 2.08 5.13
N HIS A 235 13.01 3.14 5.17
CA HIS A 235 11.90 3.39 4.24
C HIS A 235 10.75 2.36 4.29
N GLN A 236 10.70 1.54 5.33
CA GLN A 236 9.58 0.64 5.60
C GLN A 236 8.74 1.20 6.76
N LYS A 237 7.45 1.39 6.52
CA LYS A 237 6.48 1.82 7.54
C LYS A 237 6.47 0.81 8.68
N VAL A 238 6.48 1.27 9.93
CA VAL A 238 6.43 0.42 11.15
C VAL A 238 5.31 0.81 12.10
N VAL A 239 4.94 2.10 12.10
CA VAL A 239 3.80 2.63 12.85
C VAL A 239 3.02 3.57 11.94
N GLU A 240 1.72 3.38 11.87
CA GLU A 240 0.80 4.20 11.11
C GLU A 240 -0.31 4.73 12.01
N VAL A 241 -0.74 5.97 11.78
CA VAL A 241 -1.71 6.67 12.61
C VAL A 241 -2.81 7.29 11.76
N ALA A 242 -4.05 7.24 12.22
CA ALA A 242 -5.16 7.96 11.62
C ALA A 242 -6.09 8.58 12.68
N PRO A 243 -6.59 9.81 12.44
CA PRO A 243 -6.02 10.79 11.53
C PRO A 243 -4.65 11.27 12.05
N SER A 244 -3.88 12.00 11.25
CA SER A 244 -2.63 12.60 11.72
C SER A 244 -2.88 13.58 12.88
N PRO A 245 -2.27 13.36 14.07
CA PRO A 245 -2.64 14.13 15.26
C PRO A 245 -2.15 15.59 15.26
N THR A 246 -1.13 15.88 14.45
CA THR A 246 -0.46 17.19 14.42
C THR A 246 -0.43 17.84 13.05
N LEU A 247 -1.22 17.34 12.11
CA LEU A 247 -1.31 17.93 10.77
C LEU A 247 -2.13 19.22 10.83
N ASP A 248 -1.57 20.29 10.29
CA ASP A 248 -2.26 21.58 10.18
C ASP A 248 -3.58 21.40 9.39
N PRO A 249 -4.71 21.95 9.84
CA PRO A 249 -5.99 21.81 9.17
C PRO A 249 -5.99 22.30 7.71
N LEU A 250 -5.28 23.36 7.39
CA LEU A 250 -5.16 23.88 6.02
C LEU A 250 -4.38 22.90 5.13
N VAL A 251 -3.29 22.33 5.64
CA VAL A 251 -2.53 21.31 4.93
C VAL A 251 -3.38 20.08 4.69
N ARG A 252 -4.13 19.64 5.72
CA ARG A 252 -5.07 18.50 5.60
C ARG A 252 -6.08 18.72 4.47
N GLU A 253 -6.78 19.86 4.48
CA GLU A 253 -7.77 20.18 3.44
C GLU A 253 -7.17 20.15 2.05
N ARG A 254 -5.99 20.75 1.86
CA ARG A 254 -5.29 20.77 0.57
C ARG A 254 -4.82 19.39 0.10
N LEU A 255 -4.39 18.52 1.02
CA LEU A 255 -4.01 17.14 0.71
C LEU A 255 -5.22 16.31 0.29
N LEU A 256 -6.33 16.43 1.00
CA LEU A 256 -7.57 15.73 0.69
C LEU A 256 -8.09 16.17 -0.69
N ASP A 257 -8.09 17.48 -0.97
CA ASP A 257 -8.48 18.01 -2.29
C ASP A 257 -7.54 17.54 -3.41
N ALA A 258 -6.22 17.52 -3.18
CA ALA A 258 -5.24 17.04 -4.15
C ALA A 258 -5.48 15.56 -4.49
N ALA A 259 -5.71 14.71 -3.48
CA ALA A 259 -6.02 13.30 -3.69
C ALA A 259 -7.33 13.09 -4.47
N LEU A 260 -8.36 13.89 -4.17
CA LEU A 260 -9.63 13.83 -4.91
C LEU A 260 -9.46 14.28 -6.36
N ARG A 261 -8.68 15.34 -6.63
CA ARG A 261 -8.39 15.78 -8.00
C ARG A 261 -7.66 14.69 -8.79
N MET A 262 -6.65 14.05 -8.18
CA MET A 262 -5.91 12.94 -8.81
C MET A 262 -6.84 11.76 -9.11
N ALA A 263 -7.68 11.36 -8.16
CA ALA A 263 -8.61 10.25 -8.33
C ALA A 263 -9.69 10.56 -9.38
N SER A 264 -10.26 11.77 -9.38
CA SER A 264 -11.24 12.21 -10.37
C SER A 264 -10.67 12.25 -11.78
N GLY A 265 -9.41 12.69 -11.95
CA GLY A 265 -8.74 12.71 -13.26
C GLY A 265 -8.43 11.32 -13.84
N LEU A 266 -8.75 10.27 -13.09
CA LEU A 266 -8.56 8.86 -13.48
C LEU A 266 -9.87 8.08 -13.60
N ASP A 267 -11.04 8.71 -13.39
CA ASP A 267 -12.32 8.00 -13.23
C ASP A 267 -12.14 6.78 -12.32
N TYR A 268 -11.60 7.04 -11.11
CA TYR A 268 -11.05 6.01 -10.24
C TYR A 268 -12.10 4.97 -9.83
N LEU A 269 -11.75 3.68 -9.98
CA LEU A 269 -12.57 2.56 -9.55
C LEU A 269 -11.86 1.78 -8.43
N GLY A 270 -12.59 1.41 -7.36
CA GLY A 270 -12.06 0.66 -6.22
C GLY A 270 -11.35 1.53 -5.21
N LEU A 271 -10.42 0.94 -4.46
CA LEU A 271 -9.64 1.63 -3.42
C LEU A 271 -8.26 2.03 -3.93
N GLY A 272 -7.80 3.19 -3.47
CA GLY A 272 -6.44 3.66 -3.72
C GLY A 272 -5.94 4.59 -2.61
N THR A 273 -4.65 4.85 -2.65
CA THR A 273 -3.99 5.75 -1.70
C THR A 273 -3.04 6.67 -2.47
N PHE A 274 -3.12 7.97 -2.20
CA PHE A 274 -2.20 8.97 -2.71
C PHE A 274 -1.29 9.43 -1.59
N GLU A 275 0.02 9.33 -1.79
CA GLU A 275 1.05 9.59 -0.78
C GLU A 275 1.73 10.93 -1.04
N PHE A 276 1.96 11.68 0.04
CA PHE A 276 2.50 13.02 0.01
C PHE A 276 3.61 13.21 1.03
N LEU A 277 4.57 14.06 0.70
CA LEU A 277 5.56 14.58 1.62
C LEU A 277 5.14 15.95 2.11
N VAL A 278 5.18 16.15 3.42
CA VAL A 278 4.87 17.43 4.09
C VAL A 278 6.09 17.85 4.90
N PRO A 279 6.61 19.07 4.75
CA PRO A 279 7.72 19.55 5.58
C PRO A 279 7.40 19.45 7.07
N SER A 280 8.38 18.99 7.87
CA SER A 280 8.28 19.07 9.33
C SER A 280 8.52 20.50 9.81
N GLY A 281 7.96 20.85 10.95
CA GLY A 281 8.13 22.19 11.55
C GLY A 281 7.13 23.21 11.03
N GLN A 282 7.54 24.50 10.99
CA GLN A 282 6.66 25.57 10.52
C GLN A 282 6.42 25.46 9.01
N ASN A 283 5.16 25.41 8.62
CA ASN A 283 4.70 25.28 7.24
C ASN A 283 3.58 26.31 6.95
N PRO A 284 3.88 27.62 7.04
CA PRO A 284 2.86 28.67 6.96
C PRO A 284 2.15 28.72 5.60
N ASP A 285 2.84 28.29 4.54
CA ASP A 285 2.29 28.27 3.19
C ASP A 285 1.50 27.00 2.89
N GLY A 286 1.45 26.05 3.85
CA GLY A 286 0.80 24.76 3.69
C GLY A 286 1.43 23.95 2.56
N ALA A 287 2.76 23.96 2.43
CA ALA A 287 3.48 23.26 1.39
C ALA A 287 3.38 21.74 1.56
N PHE A 288 3.29 21.03 0.45
CA PHE A 288 3.39 19.57 0.35
C PHE A 288 3.77 19.19 -1.07
N ALA A 289 4.17 17.94 -1.28
CA ALA A 289 4.44 17.42 -2.61
C ALA A 289 3.89 16.00 -2.73
N PHE A 290 3.26 15.69 -3.88
CA PHE A 290 2.88 14.34 -4.24
C PHE A 290 4.13 13.47 -4.41
N MET A 291 4.10 12.28 -3.84
CA MET A 291 5.20 11.33 -3.88
C MET A 291 4.91 10.15 -4.79
N GLU A 292 3.82 9.43 -4.52
CA GLU A 292 3.38 8.29 -5.33
C GLU A 292 1.89 7.98 -5.07
N ALA A 293 1.32 7.14 -5.92
CA ALA A 293 0.00 6.56 -5.69
C ALA A 293 0.11 5.03 -5.64
N ASN A 294 -0.70 4.43 -4.79
CA ASN A 294 -0.82 2.99 -4.67
C ASN A 294 -2.25 2.58 -5.05
N PRO A 295 -2.45 2.10 -6.30
CA PRO A 295 -3.78 1.77 -6.82
C PRO A 295 -4.27 0.41 -6.31
N ARG A 296 -4.37 0.26 -5.01
CA ARG A 296 -4.72 -0.96 -4.29
C ARG A 296 -5.03 -0.70 -2.82
N LEU A 297 -5.46 -1.74 -2.13
CA LEU A 297 -5.52 -1.75 -0.67
C LEU A 297 -4.12 -1.60 -0.06
N GLN A 298 -3.99 -0.89 1.04
CA GLN A 298 -2.75 -0.71 1.80
C GLN A 298 -2.71 -1.60 3.05
N VAL A 299 -1.51 -1.93 3.56
CA VAL A 299 -1.33 -2.68 4.83
C VAL A 299 -2.02 -1.97 5.98
N GLU A 300 -1.93 -0.65 6.00
CA GLU A 300 -2.40 0.27 7.04
C GLU A 300 -3.85 0.72 6.90
N HIS A 301 -4.63 0.11 6.00
CA HIS A 301 -6.06 0.42 5.82
C HIS A 301 -6.86 0.33 7.12
N THR A 302 -6.43 -0.51 8.04
CA THR A 302 -7.12 -0.81 9.30
C THR A 302 -7.29 0.40 10.23
N VAL A 303 -6.32 1.34 10.27
CA VAL A 303 -6.47 2.55 11.08
C VAL A 303 -7.58 3.47 10.54
N THR A 304 -7.77 3.51 9.22
CA THR A 304 -8.88 4.21 8.59
C THR A 304 -10.21 3.54 8.93
N GLU A 305 -10.28 2.21 8.89
CA GLU A 305 -11.48 1.46 9.29
C GLU A 305 -11.88 1.74 10.74
N GLU A 306 -10.90 1.75 11.65
CA GLU A 306 -11.17 1.98 13.07
C GLU A 306 -11.70 3.39 13.37
N ILE A 307 -11.22 4.42 12.67
CA ILE A 307 -11.70 5.78 12.91
C ILE A 307 -13.02 6.10 12.19
N THR A 308 -13.28 5.46 11.03
CA THR A 308 -14.46 5.74 10.20
C THR A 308 -15.61 4.76 10.46
N GLY A 309 -15.31 3.57 10.94
CA GLY A 309 -16.27 2.47 11.07
C GLY A 309 -16.66 1.85 9.73
N VAL A 310 -15.98 2.18 8.63
CA VAL A 310 -16.21 1.62 7.29
C VAL A 310 -15.28 0.43 7.06
N ASP A 311 -15.82 -0.74 6.70
CA ASP A 311 -15.05 -1.87 6.23
C ASP A 311 -14.59 -1.60 4.80
N LEU A 312 -13.31 -1.21 4.64
CA LEU A 312 -12.77 -0.85 3.33
C LEU A 312 -12.66 -2.05 2.38
N VAL A 313 -12.43 -3.26 2.91
CA VAL A 313 -12.34 -4.44 2.06
C VAL A 313 -13.72 -4.86 1.56
N ALA A 314 -14.74 -4.80 2.40
CA ALA A 314 -16.12 -5.00 1.98
C ALA A 314 -16.53 -3.95 0.95
N LEU A 315 -16.24 -2.66 1.19
CA LEU A 315 -16.46 -1.58 0.24
C LEU A 315 -15.81 -1.88 -1.11
N GLN A 316 -14.56 -2.33 -1.12
CA GLN A 316 -13.83 -2.66 -2.35
C GLN A 316 -14.51 -3.79 -3.14
N LEU A 317 -15.02 -4.81 -2.45
CA LEU A 317 -15.75 -5.93 -3.06
C LEU A 317 -17.08 -5.46 -3.66
N GLU A 318 -17.81 -4.63 -2.94
CA GLU A 318 -19.11 -4.10 -3.39
C GLU A 318 -18.96 -3.16 -4.60
N LEU A 319 -17.92 -2.31 -4.63
CA LEU A 319 -17.58 -1.48 -5.79
C LEU A 319 -17.20 -2.35 -7.01
N ALA A 320 -16.44 -3.42 -6.79
CA ALA A 320 -16.07 -4.36 -7.85
C ALA A 320 -17.27 -5.15 -8.39
N ASP A 321 -18.30 -5.36 -7.56
CA ASP A 321 -19.59 -5.95 -7.98
C ASP A 321 -20.49 -4.97 -8.75
N GLY A 322 -20.04 -3.71 -8.90
CA GLY A 322 -20.72 -2.67 -9.70
C GLY A 322 -21.71 -1.82 -8.93
N ARG A 323 -21.67 -1.83 -7.59
CA ARG A 323 -22.43 -0.90 -6.76
C ARG A 323 -21.79 0.48 -6.78
N SER A 324 -22.59 1.53 -6.85
CA SER A 324 -22.09 2.89 -6.70
C SER A 324 -21.84 3.27 -5.23
N LEU A 325 -21.04 4.30 -4.99
CA LEU A 325 -20.87 4.88 -3.66
C LEU A 325 -22.21 5.28 -3.05
N ALA A 326 -23.11 5.80 -3.85
CA ALA A 326 -24.46 6.19 -3.42
C ALA A 326 -25.31 4.99 -2.96
N ASP A 327 -25.25 3.85 -3.67
CA ASP A 327 -25.95 2.60 -3.28
C ASP A 327 -25.45 2.07 -1.94
N LEU A 328 -24.21 2.40 -1.58
CA LEU A 328 -23.56 2.04 -0.33
C LEU A 328 -23.82 3.05 0.81
N GLY A 329 -24.67 4.05 0.56
CA GLY A 329 -24.98 5.11 1.51
C GLY A 329 -23.86 6.13 1.72
N LEU A 330 -22.87 6.11 0.82
CA LEU A 330 -21.74 7.04 0.79
C LEU A 330 -22.07 8.19 -0.18
N SER A 331 -21.93 9.41 0.28
CA SER A 331 -22.26 10.60 -0.53
C SER A 331 -20.99 11.34 -0.92
N PRO A 332 -20.57 11.32 -2.19
CA PRO A 332 -19.47 12.16 -2.63
C PRO A 332 -19.66 13.63 -2.22
N GLY A 333 -18.61 14.28 -1.76
CA GLY A 333 -18.66 15.65 -1.22
C GLY A 333 -19.07 15.76 0.24
N LYS A 334 -19.47 14.67 0.90
CA LYS A 334 -19.66 14.62 2.37
C LYS A 334 -18.56 13.76 2.98
N PRO A 335 -17.71 14.32 3.86
CA PRO A 335 -16.70 13.51 4.52
C PRO A 335 -17.34 12.46 5.43
N VAL A 336 -16.77 11.25 5.44
CA VAL A 336 -17.16 10.21 6.40
C VAL A 336 -16.81 10.70 7.81
N PRO A 337 -17.74 10.65 8.78
CA PRO A 337 -17.42 11.03 10.15
C PRO A 337 -16.30 10.17 10.74
N THR A 338 -15.39 10.79 11.49
CA THR A 338 -14.33 10.09 12.20
C THR A 338 -14.57 10.11 13.71
N ARG A 339 -14.01 9.13 14.42
CA ARG A 339 -14.07 9.04 15.88
C ARG A 339 -12.69 8.76 16.44
N GLY A 340 -12.12 9.77 17.11
CA GLY A 340 -10.87 9.67 17.83
C GLY A 340 -9.68 9.34 16.96
N TYR A 341 -8.79 8.46 17.45
CA TYR A 341 -7.53 8.10 16.81
C TYR A 341 -7.29 6.59 16.82
N ALA A 342 -6.64 6.11 15.77
CA ALA A 342 -6.16 4.74 15.70
C ALA A 342 -4.65 4.72 15.41
N VAL A 343 -3.95 3.77 16.03
CA VAL A 343 -2.51 3.52 15.84
C VAL A 343 -2.33 2.07 15.46
N GLN A 344 -1.67 1.80 14.34
CA GLN A 344 -1.26 0.47 13.92
C GLN A 344 0.24 0.28 14.14
N VAL A 345 0.62 -0.89 14.62
CA VAL A 345 2.02 -1.33 14.73
C VAL A 345 2.20 -2.64 13.99
N ARG A 346 3.22 -2.72 13.15
CA ARG A 346 3.56 -3.96 12.41
C ARG A 346 4.42 -4.87 13.27
N ILE A 347 4.03 -6.13 13.35
CA ILE A 347 4.77 -7.18 14.06
C ILE A 347 5.50 -8.04 13.02
N ASN A 348 6.81 -7.89 12.97
CA ASN A 348 7.67 -8.57 12.00
C ASN A 348 8.51 -9.66 12.65
N MET A 349 8.67 -10.79 11.94
CA MET A 349 9.54 -11.87 12.34
C MET A 349 10.99 -11.59 11.94
N GLU A 350 11.66 -10.79 12.75
CA GLU A 350 13.02 -10.35 12.51
C GLU A 350 13.76 -10.10 13.81
N THR A 351 15.07 -10.11 13.74
CA THR A 351 15.97 -9.68 14.82
C THR A 351 16.68 -8.40 14.39
N MET A 352 17.04 -7.59 15.36
CA MET A 352 17.81 -6.36 15.13
C MET A 352 19.29 -6.63 15.32
N ALA A 353 20.11 -6.33 14.32
CA ALA A 353 21.55 -6.29 14.48
C ALA A 353 21.99 -5.02 15.25
N LYS A 354 23.23 -4.99 15.74
CA LYS A 354 23.75 -3.85 16.52
C LYS A 354 23.72 -2.51 15.76
N ASP A 355 23.79 -2.57 14.44
CA ASP A 355 23.73 -1.40 13.54
C ASP A 355 22.28 -0.99 13.18
N GLY A 356 21.27 -1.58 13.85
CA GLY A 356 19.85 -1.34 13.55
C GLY A 356 19.35 -2.02 12.28
N SER A 357 20.14 -2.88 11.62
CA SER A 357 19.67 -3.61 10.45
C SER A 357 18.76 -4.77 10.85
N PRO A 358 17.59 -4.93 10.21
CA PRO A 358 16.75 -6.09 10.42
C PRO A 358 17.38 -7.32 9.76
N ARG A 359 17.25 -8.45 10.43
CA ARG A 359 17.59 -9.76 9.89
C ARG A 359 16.37 -10.65 9.98
N PRO A 360 15.89 -11.22 8.86
CA PRO A 360 14.81 -12.17 8.92
C PRO A 360 15.11 -13.26 9.95
N ALA A 361 14.16 -13.53 10.82
CA ALA A 361 14.23 -14.62 11.76
C ALA A 361 13.42 -15.80 11.23
N SER A 362 13.91 -17.01 11.49
CA SER A 362 13.20 -18.24 11.17
C SER A 362 13.06 -19.09 12.42
N GLY A 363 12.01 -19.89 12.48
CA GLY A 363 11.76 -20.77 13.61
C GLY A 363 10.30 -21.17 13.72
N THR A 364 10.00 -21.87 14.82
CA THR A 364 8.61 -22.25 15.14
C THR A 364 8.17 -21.45 16.37
N LEU A 365 7.01 -20.79 16.27
CA LEU A 365 6.40 -20.11 17.41
C LEU A 365 5.86 -21.14 18.38
N SER A 366 6.49 -21.28 19.54
CA SER A 366 6.01 -22.17 20.60
C SER A 366 4.77 -21.61 21.31
N VAL A 367 4.69 -20.28 21.40
CA VAL A 367 3.58 -19.53 22.01
C VAL A 367 3.19 -18.42 21.06
N PHE A 368 1.89 -18.17 20.93
CA PHE A 368 1.32 -17.06 20.19
C PHE A 368 0.06 -16.58 20.93
N GLU A 369 0.16 -15.45 21.59
CA GLU A 369 -0.91 -14.85 22.40
C GLU A 369 -1.13 -13.41 21.93
N PRO A 370 -2.00 -13.18 20.92
CA PRO A 370 -2.30 -11.84 20.45
C PRO A 370 -3.02 -11.04 21.53
N PRO A 371 -2.66 -9.75 21.72
CA PRO A 371 -3.32 -8.89 22.67
C PRO A 371 -4.81 -8.74 22.34
N SER A 372 -5.62 -8.47 23.36
CA SER A 372 -7.06 -8.31 23.23
C SER A 372 -7.61 -7.26 24.20
N GLY A 373 -8.89 -6.92 24.06
CA GLY A 373 -9.61 -6.00 24.92
C GLY A 373 -10.17 -4.79 24.15
N PRO A 374 -10.92 -3.89 24.85
CA PRO A 374 -11.59 -2.77 24.20
C PRO A 374 -10.64 -1.86 23.43
N GLY A 375 -10.94 -1.67 22.13
CA GLY A 375 -10.15 -0.86 21.22
C GLY A 375 -8.82 -1.48 20.80
N ILE A 376 -8.69 -2.81 20.91
CA ILE A 376 -7.56 -3.58 20.35
C ILE A 376 -8.08 -4.55 19.30
N ARG A 377 -7.54 -4.43 18.10
CA ARG A 377 -7.72 -5.34 16.97
C ARG A 377 -6.37 -5.92 16.57
N VAL A 378 -6.33 -7.20 16.23
CA VAL A 378 -5.12 -7.86 15.72
C VAL A 378 -5.47 -8.59 14.44
N ASP A 379 -4.84 -8.18 13.34
CA ASP A 379 -4.91 -8.89 12.06
C ASP A 379 -3.58 -9.65 11.88
N HIS A 380 -3.65 -10.99 11.86
CA HIS A 380 -2.47 -11.85 11.85
C HIS A 380 -2.68 -13.14 11.07
N HIS A 381 -1.59 -13.81 10.73
CA HIS A 381 -1.63 -15.15 10.13
C HIS A 381 -0.81 -16.20 10.89
N ALA A 382 -0.23 -15.83 12.03
CA ALA A 382 0.52 -16.73 12.88
C ALA A 382 -0.36 -17.44 13.91
N TYR A 383 0.14 -18.55 14.45
CA TYR A 383 -0.51 -19.37 15.49
C TYR A 383 0.58 -20.16 16.27
N ALA A 384 0.23 -20.73 17.41
CA ALA A 384 1.15 -21.60 18.15
C ALA A 384 1.47 -22.87 17.31
N GLY A 385 2.74 -23.12 17.05
CA GLY A 385 3.23 -24.13 16.12
C GLY A 385 3.48 -23.64 14.69
N PHE A 386 3.17 -22.38 14.39
CA PHE A 386 3.50 -21.78 13.09
C PHE A 386 5.00 -21.77 12.86
N LYS A 387 5.43 -22.31 11.72
CA LYS A 387 6.81 -22.27 11.26
C LYS A 387 6.95 -21.18 10.22
N SER A 388 7.79 -20.18 10.50
CA SER A 388 8.04 -19.10 9.53
C SER A 388 8.71 -19.61 8.28
N ASN A 389 8.35 -19.02 7.17
CA ASN A 389 8.95 -19.30 5.86
C ASN A 389 9.74 -18.07 5.40
N PRO A 390 11.09 -18.14 5.31
CA PRO A 390 11.93 -17.00 4.92
C PRO A 390 11.79 -16.61 3.43
N ASN A 391 11.05 -17.39 2.64
CA ASN A 391 10.75 -17.07 1.24
C ASN A 391 9.69 -15.97 1.08
N PHE A 392 9.09 -15.52 2.18
CA PHE A 392 8.09 -14.45 2.23
C PHE A 392 8.57 -13.29 3.10
N ASP A 393 7.80 -12.20 3.11
CA ASP A 393 8.06 -11.11 4.04
C ASP A 393 7.93 -11.54 5.50
N GLY A 394 8.47 -10.75 6.40
CA GLY A 394 8.48 -11.06 7.83
C GLY A 394 7.23 -10.64 8.59
N LEU A 395 6.23 -10.06 7.94
CA LEU A 395 5.02 -9.54 8.61
C LEU A 395 4.18 -10.70 9.17
N LEU A 396 4.15 -10.85 10.50
CA LEU A 396 3.32 -11.83 11.21
C LEU A 396 1.89 -11.31 11.41
N GLY A 397 1.74 -10.03 11.60
CA GLY A 397 0.47 -9.40 11.87
C GLY A 397 0.61 -7.92 12.20
N LYS A 398 -0.53 -7.32 12.46
CA LYS A 398 -0.68 -5.90 12.83
C LYS A 398 -1.48 -5.82 14.11
N VAL A 399 -1.04 -5.01 15.05
CA VAL A 399 -1.79 -4.63 16.24
C VAL A 399 -2.35 -3.23 16.01
N ILE A 400 -3.64 -3.07 16.08
CA ILE A 400 -4.32 -1.81 15.88
C ILE A 400 -5.01 -1.42 17.19
N ALA A 401 -4.67 -0.24 17.71
CA ALA A 401 -5.24 0.33 18.90
C ALA A 401 -6.09 1.55 18.56
N HIS A 402 -7.36 1.53 18.90
CA HIS A 402 -8.29 2.62 18.65
C HIS A 402 -8.81 3.21 19.95
N SER A 403 -8.98 4.53 19.99
CA SER A 403 -9.67 5.26 21.05
C SER A 403 -10.63 6.27 20.43
N SER A 404 -11.88 6.23 20.82
CA SER A 404 -12.88 7.23 20.40
C SER A 404 -12.73 8.60 21.07
N SER A 405 -11.71 8.78 21.92
CA SER A 405 -11.35 10.07 22.52
C SER A 405 -10.66 10.98 21.51
N ASP A 406 -10.90 12.28 21.60
CA ASP A 406 -10.23 13.34 20.84
C ASP A 406 -8.78 13.55 21.29
N VAL A 407 -8.33 12.82 22.33
CA VAL A 407 -6.97 12.87 22.87
C VAL A 407 -6.16 11.71 22.28
N TYR A 408 -5.19 12.04 21.43
CA TYR A 408 -4.36 11.07 20.70
C TYR A 408 -3.62 10.10 21.63
N GLU A 409 -3.13 10.60 22.75
CA GLU A 409 -2.38 9.81 23.76
C GLU A 409 -3.18 8.61 24.26
N LYS A 410 -4.52 8.68 24.24
CA LYS A 410 -5.36 7.54 24.64
C LYS A 410 -5.27 6.35 23.68
N ALA A 411 -5.10 6.60 22.39
CA ALA A 411 -4.84 5.54 21.40
C ALA A 411 -3.40 5.01 21.55
N LEU A 412 -2.45 5.91 21.78
CA LEU A 412 -1.04 5.57 21.99
C LEU A 412 -0.85 4.71 23.25
N ASP A 413 -1.47 5.08 24.38
CA ASP A 413 -1.46 4.29 25.64
C ASP A 413 -2.03 2.88 25.43
N ARG A 414 -3.06 2.74 24.59
CA ARG A 414 -3.61 1.43 24.22
C ARG A 414 -2.64 0.61 23.39
N ALA A 415 -2.01 1.24 22.39
CA ALA A 415 -1.00 0.59 21.55
C ALA A 415 0.20 0.14 22.37
N TYR A 416 0.67 0.97 23.32
CA TYR A 416 1.78 0.64 24.22
C TYR A 416 1.46 -0.52 25.16
N ARG A 417 0.22 -0.61 25.65
CA ARG A 417 -0.22 -1.70 26.51
C ARG A 417 -0.37 -3.02 25.76
N ALA A 418 -0.78 -2.97 24.47
CA ALA A 418 -0.95 -4.14 23.62
C ALA A 418 0.38 -4.73 23.15
#